data_2d22df5368580538eb56738ee5ef48bb
#
_entry.id   2d22df5368580538eb56738ee5ef48bb
#
_cell.length_a   1.000
_cell.length_b   1.000
_cell.length_c   1.000
_cell.angle_alpha   90.00
_cell.angle_beta   90.00
_cell.angle_gamma   90.00
#
_symmetry.space_group_name_H-M   'P 1'
#
loop_
_entity.id
_entity.type
_entity.pdbx_description
1 polymer ?
#
loop_
_entity_poly.entity_id
_entity_poly.type
_entity_poly.pdbx_seq_one_letter_code
_entity_poly.pdbx_strand_id
1 'polypeptide(L)'
;MCIRDRPGKNPYTRGIHPTGYRGKLWTMRQYAGFGTAKETNERFRYLLSEGQTGLSVAFDLPTQIGYDSDDEMAIGEVGKVGVAIDSINDMEDLFNQVPLDEVSTSMTINAPASILLGMYIATGKKQGVAENKLRGTIQNDILKEYIARGTYIFPPKQSMRLTTDVFEYCAKNVPKWNTISVSGYHIREAGCTAEQELAFTIANGMEYVGAAIDKGLDVDDFAPRMAFFFNGHNDFLYEIAKFRAARQIWARIMSEKFGAKNEKSMMLRFHTQTGGSTLTAQQPHNNVVRTAIQALSAVLGGTQSLHTNALDEALGLPSEKAAKVALRTQQIIADESGVTNTVDPLAGSYTIEAMTEELVNGSMGLIDEIGDKGGMLNCIEEGWVQGQIMDSAYKYQQEVENNKRIIVGVNEYIDKEDELEGEVTKINEKLIQDQIDRLKKMKNERGNVDNQLSILAEKASVDNEKLMPYIIEAVA
;
A
#
# COMPACT_ATOMS: atom_id res chain seq x y z
N MET A 1 6.77 31.28 16.63
CA MET A 1 6.77 29.80 16.71
C MET A 1 8.21 29.32 16.63
N CYS A 2 8.76 28.71 17.67
CA CYS A 2 10.13 28.19 17.62
C CYS A 2 10.07 26.76 17.11
N ILE A 3 10.86 26.44 16.10
CA ILE A 3 11.07 25.06 15.68
C ILE A 3 11.74 24.33 16.84
N ARG A 4 10.98 23.49 17.56
CA ARG A 4 11.43 22.82 18.79
C ARG A 4 12.02 21.44 18.54
N ASP A 5 11.66 20.78 17.42
CA ASP A 5 12.13 19.45 17.09
C ASP A 5 13.24 19.46 16.03
N ARG A 6 14.00 18.36 16.01
CA ARG A 6 15.08 18.15 15.04
C ARG A 6 14.72 16.99 14.12
N PRO A 7 15.13 17.03 12.84
CA PRO A 7 14.96 15.89 11.95
C PRO A 7 15.51 14.61 12.59
N GLY A 8 14.76 13.51 12.49
CA GLY A 8 15.14 12.21 13.08
C GLY A 8 14.96 12.09 14.60
N LYS A 9 14.29 13.04 15.24
CA LYS A 9 13.96 13.00 16.66
C LYS A 9 12.45 13.08 16.89
N ASN A 10 11.98 12.44 17.97
CA ASN A 10 10.60 12.51 18.43
C ASN A 10 10.19 13.99 18.58
N PRO A 11 9.01 14.41 18.07
CA PRO A 11 7.91 13.62 17.51
C PRO A 11 8.01 13.33 16.00
N TYR A 12 9.17 13.44 15.39
CA TYR A 12 9.46 13.15 13.97
C TYR A 12 8.72 14.02 12.95
N THR A 13 8.14 15.14 13.35
CA THR A 13 7.43 16.07 12.45
C THR A 13 8.27 16.43 11.24
N ARG A 14 9.58 16.63 11.44
CA ARG A 14 10.55 17.01 10.41
C ARG A 14 11.22 15.84 9.69
N GLY A 15 10.65 14.64 9.79
CA GLY A 15 11.17 13.42 9.17
C GLY A 15 11.81 12.45 10.15
N ILE A 16 11.84 11.18 9.78
CA ILE A 16 12.35 10.08 10.61
C ILE A 16 13.88 9.89 10.54
N HIS A 17 14.54 10.54 9.58
CA HIS A 17 16.00 10.46 9.41
C HIS A 17 16.65 11.83 9.57
N PRO A 18 17.75 11.95 10.34
CA PRO A 18 18.43 13.24 10.57
C PRO A 18 18.95 13.90 9.30
N THR A 19 19.34 13.10 8.31
CA THR A 19 19.91 13.56 7.04
C THR A 19 18.89 13.66 5.91
N GLY A 20 17.65 13.22 6.15
CA GLY A 20 16.63 13.14 5.09
C GLY A 20 17.16 12.43 3.85
N TYR A 21 16.83 12.94 2.68
CA TYR A 21 17.26 12.36 1.40
C TYR A 21 18.74 12.57 1.06
N ARG A 22 19.43 13.45 1.76
CA ARG A 22 20.91 13.57 1.66
C ARG A 22 21.63 12.28 2.05
N GLY A 23 21.03 11.47 2.92
CA GLY A 23 21.59 10.17 3.31
C GLY A 23 21.16 9.05 2.41
N LYS A 24 19.88 9.03 2.04
CA LYS A 24 19.28 8.03 1.15
C LYS A 24 18.00 8.57 0.54
N LEU A 25 17.87 8.48 -0.77
CA LEU A 25 16.62 8.78 -1.48
C LEU A 25 15.50 7.80 -1.08
N TRP A 26 14.27 8.17 -1.37
CA TRP A 26 13.13 7.27 -1.28
C TRP A 26 13.28 6.09 -2.25
N THR A 27 12.64 4.99 -1.95
CA THR A 27 12.58 3.86 -2.89
C THR A 27 11.62 4.23 -4.03
N MET A 28 12.15 4.32 -5.24
CA MET A 28 11.35 4.56 -6.45
C MET A 28 10.70 3.24 -6.85
N ARG A 29 9.37 3.24 -6.95
CA ARG A 29 8.57 2.07 -7.31
C ARG A 29 7.61 2.45 -8.43
N GLN A 30 7.38 1.49 -9.32
CA GLN A 30 6.20 1.49 -10.19
C GLN A 30 5.37 0.26 -9.81
N TYR A 31 4.09 0.49 -9.54
CA TYR A 31 3.12 -0.55 -9.31
C TYR A 31 2.89 -1.28 -10.63
N ALA A 32 3.18 -2.55 -10.70
CA ALA A 32 3.10 -3.31 -11.92
C ALA A 32 2.63 -4.74 -11.65
N GLY A 33 1.80 -5.23 -12.54
CA GLY A 33 1.25 -6.57 -12.57
C GLY A 33 0.15 -6.60 -13.61
N PHE A 34 0.22 -7.55 -14.53
CA PHE A 34 -0.80 -7.79 -15.54
C PHE A 34 -0.60 -9.17 -16.16
N GLY A 35 -1.67 -9.74 -16.66
CA GLY A 35 -1.60 -11.00 -17.37
C GLY A 35 -0.99 -12.13 -16.54
N THR A 36 0.01 -12.77 -17.08
CA THR A 36 0.70 -13.89 -16.46
C THR A 36 1.90 -13.49 -15.62
N ALA A 37 2.37 -14.38 -14.74
CA ALA A 37 3.57 -14.19 -13.94
C ALA A 37 4.82 -13.92 -14.81
N LYS A 38 4.93 -14.56 -15.97
CA LYS A 38 6.07 -14.38 -16.90
C LYS A 38 6.08 -12.99 -17.53
N GLU A 39 4.93 -12.49 -18.00
CA GLU A 39 4.84 -11.13 -18.56
C GLU A 39 5.15 -10.07 -17.50
N THR A 40 4.64 -10.27 -16.30
CA THR A 40 4.95 -9.37 -15.18
C THR A 40 6.43 -9.44 -14.78
N ASN A 41 7.07 -10.62 -14.82
CA ASN A 41 8.51 -10.77 -14.60
C ASN A 41 9.33 -9.98 -15.63
N GLU A 42 8.98 -10.08 -16.91
CA GLU A 42 9.63 -9.30 -17.97
C GLU A 42 9.53 -7.80 -17.72
N ARG A 43 8.35 -7.32 -17.30
CA ARG A 43 8.13 -5.92 -16.91
C ARG A 43 8.98 -5.54 -15.69
N PHE A 44 9.06 -6.37 -14.67
CA PHE A 44 9.91 -6.10 -13.50
C PHE A 44 11.38 -5.97 -13.88
N ARG A 45 11.90 -6.88 -14.69
CA ARG A 45 13.28 -6.83 -15.16
C ARG A 45 13.56 -5.59 -15.99
N TYR A 46 12.62 -5.20 -16.86
CA TYR A 46 12.70 -3.96 -17.63
C TYR A 46 12.75 -2.73 -16.69
N LEU A 47 11.83 -2.60 -15.75
CA LEU A 47 11.79 -1.46 -14.83
C LEU A 47 13.04 -1.39 -13.94
N LEU A 48 13.57 -2.51 -13.48
CA LEU A 48 14.85 -2.54 -12.76
C LEU A 48 16.01 -2.05 -13.64
N SER A 49 16.04 -2.41 -14.93
CA SER A 49 17.07 -1.92 -15.86
C SER A 49 16.94 -0.42 -16.16
N GLU A 50 15.76 0.18 -16.03
CA GLU A 50 15.49 1.61 -16.17
C GLU A 50 15.75 2.41 -14.88
N GLY A 51 16.24 1.76 -13.80
CA GLY A 51 16.65 2.42 -12.56
C GLY A 51 15.63 2.40 -11.44
N GLN A 52 14.57 1.57 -11.53
CA GLN A 52 13.69 1.32 -10.41
C GLN A 52 14.46 0.62 -9.29
N THR A 53 14.24 1.00 -8.03
CA THR A 53 15.04 0.53 -6.88
C THR A 53 14.30 -0.46 -5.98
N GLY A 54 13.07 -0.81 -6.31
CA GLY A 54 12.29 -1.84 -5.61
C GLY A 54 11.05 -2.21 -6.42
N LEU A 55 10.55 -3.42 -6.24
CA LEU A 55 9.38 -3.94 -6.94
C LEU A 55 8.09 -3.64 -6.18
N SER A 56 6.98 -3.48 -6.90
CA SER A 56 5.63 -3.40 -6.34
C SER A 56 4.68 -4.23 -7.18
N VAL A 57 4.14 -5.30 -6.59
CA VAL A 57 3.32 -6.29 -7.28
C VAL A 57 1.85 -5.91 -7.18
N ALA A 58 1.20 -5.77 -8.35
CA ALA A 58 -0.25 -5.72 -8.48
C ALA A 58 -0.76 -7.14 -8.74
N PHE A 59 -1.64 -7.65 -7.90
CA PHE A 59 -2.33 -8.93 -8.12
C PHE A 59 -3.70 -8.69 -8.74
N ASP A 60 -4.15 -9.63 -9.55
CA ASP A 60 -5.49 -9.57 -10.14
C ASP A 60 -6.59 -9.78 -9.08
N LEU A 61 -7.83 -9.50 -9.47
CA LEU A 61 -8.95 -9.57 -8.54
C LEU A 61 -9.20 -11.00 -8.02
N PRO A 62 -9.16 -12.08 -8.84
CA PRO A 62 -9.28 -13.44 -8.33
C PRO A 62 -8.24 -13.76 -7.25
N THR A 63 -6.97 -13.48 -7.48
CA THR A 63 -5.91 -13.66 -6.47
C THR A 63 -6.21 -12.89 -5.18
N GLN A 64 -6.73 -11.65 -5.28
CA GLN A 64 -7.02 -10.80 -4.12
C GLN A 64 -8.16 -11.33 -3.26
N ILE A 65 -9.14 -12.02 -3.83
CA ILE A 65 -10.32 -12.56 -3.15
C ILE A 65 -10.26 -14.08 -2.96
N GLY A 66 -9.11 -14.70 -3.29
CA GLY A 66 -8.81 -16.10 -3.00
C GLY A 66 -9.45 -17.10 -3.96
N TYR A 67 -9.74 -16.69 -5.18
CA TYR A 67 -10.18 -17.60 -6.24
C TYR A 67 -9.01 -17.95 -7.16
N ASP A 68 -8.99 -19.21 -7.58
CA ASP A 68 -8.10 -19.68 -8.63
C ASP A 68 -8.58 -19.22 -10.01
N SER A 69 -7.67 -19.13 -10.99
CA SER A 69 -7.99 -18.68 -12.36
C SER A 69 -8.97 -19.59 -13.10
N ASP A 70 -9.17 -20.83 -12.68
CA ASP A 70 -10.12 -21.79 -13.24
C ASP A 70 -11.51 -21.80 -12.57
N ASP A 71 -11.73 -20.92 -11.60
CA ASP A 71 -13.01 -20.74 -10.91
C ASP A 71 -14.00 -19.94 -11.79
N GLU A 72 -15.29 -20.28 -11.69
CA GLU A 72 -16.34 -19.57 -12.43
C GLU A 72 -16.41 -18.08 -12.05
N MET A 73 -16.10 -17.73 -10.81
CA MET A 73 -16.07 -16.34 -10.31
C MET A 73 -14.89 -15.53 -10.85
N ALA A 74 -13.85 -16.20 -11.38
CA ALA A 74 -12.68 -15.55 -11.94
C ALA A 74 -12.85 -15.15 -13.44
N ILE A 75 -13.92 -15.62 -14.08
CA ILE A 75 -14.14 -15.38 -15.52
C ILE A 75 -14.15 -13.89 -15.84
N GLY A 76 -13.28 -13.50 -16.77
CA GLY A 76 -13.17 -12.13 -17.26
C GLY A 76 -12.34 -11.18 -16.38
N GLU A 77 -11.82 -11.65 -15.23
CA GLU A 77 -10.98 -10.86 -14.32
C GLU A 77 -9.54 -11.37 -14.19
N VAL A 78 -9.24 -12.58 -14.68
CA VAL A 78 -7.89 -13.17 -14.63
C VAL A 78 -6.88 -12.28 -15.36
N GLY A 79 -5.84 -11.86 -14.66
CA GLY A 79 -4.75 -11.06 -15.21
C GLY A 79 -5.12 -9.60 -15.59
N LYS A 80 -6.34 -9.13 -15.34
CA LYS A 80 -6.88 -7.88 -15.89
C LYS A 80 -6.34 -6.62 -15.21
N VAL A 81 -6.30 -6.59 -13.89
CA VAL A 81 -5.87 -5.43 -13.10
C VAL A 81 -4.61 -5.73 -12.28
N GLY A 82 -3.99 -6.87 -12.55
CA GLY A 82 -2.83 -7.35 -11.85
C GLY A 82 -2.41 -8.72 -12.38
N VAL A 83 -1.38 -9.32 -11.81
CA VAL A 83 -0.90 -10.64 -12.16
C VAL A 83 -1.72 -11.73 -11.46
N ALA A 84 -2.09 -12.77 -12.19
CA ALA A 84 -2.71 -13.97 -11.65
C ALA A 84 -1.66 -14.86 -10.97
N ILE A 85 -1.89 -15.23 -9.72
CA ILE A 85 -1.05 -16.14 -8.93
C ILE A 85 -1.94 -17.21 -8.31
N ASP A 86 -1.94 -18.37 -8.90
CA ASP A 86 -2.73 -19.52 -8.45
C ASP A 86 -1.89 -20.50 -7.60
N SER A 87 -0.58 -20.50 -7.79
CA SER A 87 0.31 -21.49 -7.19
C SER A 87 1.72 -20.96 -6.94
N ILE A 88 2.53 -21.77 -6.22
CA ILE A 88 3.95 -21.48 -6.04
C ILE A 88 4.70 -21.40 -7.37
N ASN A 89 4.29 -22.14 -8.40
CA ASN A 89 4.93 -22.09 -9.71
C ASN A 89 4.80 -20.71 -10.35
N ASP A 90 3.64 -20.06 -10.20
CA ASP A 90 3.44 -18.70 -10.69
C ASP A 90 4.30 -17.71 -9.89
N MET A 91 4.44 -17.89 -8.58
CA MET A 91 5.33 -17.07 -7.75
C MET A 91 6.80 -17.23 -8.15
N GLU A 92 7.24 -18.44 -8.47
CA GLU A 92 8.58 -18.71 -8.99
C GLU A 92 8.81 -18.08 -10.37
N ASP A 93 7.85 -18.20 -11.28
CA ASP A 93 7.89 -17.53 -12.58
C ASP A 93 7.94 -15.99 -12.41
N LEU A 94 7.14 -15.42 -11.50
CA LEU A 94 7.09 -14.00 -11.24
C LEU A 94 8.45 -13.44 -10.78
N PHE A 95 9.17 -14.18 -9.95
CA PHE A 95 10.47 -13.74 -9.39
C PHE A 95 11.67 -14.44 -10.03
N ASN A 96 11.49 -15.08 -11.19
CA ASN A 96 12.57 -15.71 -11.90
C ASN A 96 13.68 -14.70 -12.26
N GLN A 97 14.93 -15.00 -11.90
CA GLN A 97 16.11 -14.14 -12.09
C GLN A 97 16.02 -12.77 -11.36
N VAL A 98 15.13 -12.60 -10.40
CA VAL A 98 15.11 -11.43 -9.52
C VAL A 98 15.86 -11.76 -8.23
N PRO A 99 16.92 -11.03 -7.86
CA PRO A 99 17.71 -11.31 -6.65
C PRO A 99 16.93 -10.86 -5.39
N LEU A 100 16.23 -11.80 -4.73
CA LEU A 100 15.32 -11.52 -3.61
C LEU A 100 16.03 -11.06 -2.33
N ASP A 101 17.33 -11.27 -2.20
CA ASP A 101 18.17 -10.77 -1.12
C ASP A 101 18.65 -9.32 -1.33
N GLU A 102 18.60 -8.81 -2.58
CA GLU A 102 19.02 -7.46 -2.94
C GLU A 102 17.83 -6.53 -3.17
N VAL A 103 16.78 -7.00 -3.85
CA VAL A 103 15.62 -6.20 -4.24
C VAL A 103 14.57 -6.22 -3.12
N SER A 104 14.02 -5.03 -2.78
CA SER A 104 12.89 -4.93 -1.88
C SER A 104 11.58 -5.09 -2.65
N THR A 105 10.79 -6.10 -2.29
CA THR A 105 9.50 -6.38 -2.93
C THR A 105 8.34 -5.90 -2.07
N SER A 106 7.42 -5.14 -2.66
CA SER A 106 6.14 -4.80 -2.05
C SER A 106 5.03 -5.62 -2.69
N MET A 107 4.19 -6.26 -1.90
CA MET A 107 3.04 -7.02 -2.37
C MET A 107 1.75 -6.37 -1.88
N THR A 108 0.93 -5.90 -2.84
CA THR A 108 -0.36 -5.25 -2.55
C THR A 108 -1.44 -6.31 -2.44
N ILE A 109 -1.43 -7.02 -1.31
CA ILE A 109 -2.33 -8.14 -1.03
C ILE A 109 -2.77 -8.10 0.44
N ASN A 110 -4.02 -8.46 0.73
CA ASN A 110 -4.64 -8.30 2.04
C ASN A 110 -5.27 -9.59 2.56
N ALA A 111 -6.46 -9.99 2.13
CA ALA A 111 -7.11 -11.18 2.65
C ALA A 111 -6.24 -12.46 2.52
N PRO A 112 -5.64 -12.80 1.36
CA PRO A 112 -4.75 -13.94 1.22
C PRO A 112 -3.27 -13.60 1.50
N ALA A 113 -2.97 -12.51 2.22
CA ALA A 113 -1.61 -12.03 2.46
C ALA A 113 -0.69 -13.10 3.08
N SER A 114 -1.18 -13.87 4.04
CA SER A 114 -0.42 -14.94 4.69
C SER A 114 -0.01 -16.04 3.70
N ILE A 115 -0.89 -16.36 2.75
CA ILE A 115 -0.66 -17.38 1.72
C ILE A 115 0.40 -16.90 0.71
N LEU A 116 0.22 -15.69 0.17
CA LEU A 116 1.15 -15.10 -0.80
C LEU A 116 2.55 -14.87 -0.17
N LEU A 117 2.60 -14.47 1.11
CA LEU A 117 3.86 -14.39 1.84
C LEU A 117 4.50 -15.76 2.02
N GLY A 118 3.72 -16.79 2.31
CA GLY A 118 4.19 -18.17 2.37
C GLY A 118 4.83 -18.62 1.07
N MET A 119 4.14 -18.39 -0.06
CA MET A 119 4.68 -18.68 -1.40
C MET A 119 5.98 -17.89 -1.69
N TYR A 120 6.04 -16.62 -1.32
CA TYR A 120 7.24 -15.79 -1.50
C TYR A 120 8.43 -16.32 -0.70
N ILE A 121 8.21 -16.71 0.55
CA ILE A 121 9.24 -17.31 1.41
C ILE A 121 9.72 -18.63 0.82
N ALA A 122 8.81 -19.49 0.36
CA ALA A 122 9.15 -20.78 -0.27
C ALA A 122 9.93 -20.56 -1.58
N THR A 123 9.54 -19.60 -2.41
CA THR A 123 10.27 -19.21 -3.63
C THR A 123 11.70 -18.72 -3.29
N GLY A 124 11.84 -17.90 -2.25
CA GLY A 124 13.15 -17.45 -1.77
C GLY A 124 14.05 -18.63 -1.37
N LYS A 125 13.51 -19.60 -0.63
CA LYS A 125 14.23 -20.84 -0.26
C LYS A 125 14.70 -21.63 -1.48
N LYS A 126 13.83 -21.79 -2.49
CA LYS A 126 14.18 -22.46 -3.75
C LYS A 126 15.29 -21.73 -4.53
N GLN A 127 15.33 -20.40 -4.44
CA GLN A 127 16.43 -19.59 -4.99
C GLN A 127 17.71 -19.60 -4.13
N GLY A 128 17.73 -20.31 -2.98
CA GLY A 128 18.87 -20.36 -2.06
C GLY A 128 18.98 -19.13 -1.16
N VAL A 129 17.95 -18.30 -1.07
CA VAL A 129 17.92 -17.12 -0.22
C VAL A 129 17.35 -17.47 1.16
N ALA A 130 18.13 -17.25 2.22
CA ALA A 130 17.67 -17.48 3.59
C ALA A 130 16.57 -16.50 3.98
N GLU A 131 15.56 -16.94 4.74
CA GLU A 131 14.39 -16.13 5.16
C GLU A 131 14.81 -14.78 5.79
N ASN A 132 15.83 -14.76 6.62
CA ASN A 132 16.32 -13.55 7.28
C ASN A 132 17.02 -12.55 6.33
N LYS A 133 17.22 -12.91 5.07
CA LYS A 133 17.73 -12.03 4.01
C LYS A 133 16.61 -11.37 3.23
N LEU A 134 15.46 -12.01 3.14
CA LEU A 134 14.30 -11.48 2.44
C LEU A 134 13.90 -10.11 3.02
N ARG A 135 13.63 -9.18 2.12
CA ARG A 135 13.22 -7.82 2.47
C ARG A 135 12.07 -7.35 1.60
N GLY A 136 11.11 -6.70 2.21
CA GLY A 136 9.93 -6.25 1.49
C GLY A 136 8.85 -5.75 2.41
N THR A 137 7.66 -5.70 1.87
CA THR A 137 6.44 -5.29 2.55
C THR A 137 5.29 -6.12 2.01
N ILE A 138 4.46 -6.64 2.88
CA ILE A 138 3.14 -7.13 2.49
C ILE A 138 2.09 -6.17 3.05
N GLN A 139 1.06 -5.84 2.25
CA GLN A 139 0.09 -4.83 2.68
C GLN A 139 -0.69 -5.31 3.91
N ASN A 140 -1.30 -6.50 3.85
CA ASN A 140 -1.87 -7.20 5.01
C ASN A 140 -2.81 -6.33 5.87
N ASP A 141 -3.43 -5.31 5.27
CA ASP A 141 -4.33 -4.37 5.92
C ASP A 141 -5.77 -4.75 5.60
N ILE A 142 -6.37 -5.57 6.44
CA ILE A 142 -7.72 -6.07 6.20
C ILE A 142 -8.80 -5.06 6.58
N LEU A 143 -8.55 -4.17 7.54
CA LEU A 143 -9.56 -3.22 7.99
C LEU A 143 -9.96 -2.26 6.88
N LYS A 144 -8.99 -1.79 6.08
CA LYS A 144 -9.31 -0.92 4.94
C LYS A 144 -10.11 -1.65 3.84
N GLU A 145 -10.05 -2.97 3.76
CA GLU A 145 -10.87 -3.73 2.82
C GLU A 145 -12.35 -3.65 3.20
N TYR A 146 -12.67 -3.73 4.49
CA TYR A 146 -14.05 -3.53 4.97
C TYR A 146 -14.51 -2.07 4.85
N ILE A 147 -13.58 -1.11 4.91
CA ILE A 147 -13.90 0.32 4.85
C ILE A 147 -14.17 0.79 3.42
N ALA A 148 -13.29 0.46 2.47
CA ALA A 148 -13.22 1.18 1.21
C ALA A 148 -13.07 0.30 -0.04
N ARG A 149 -12.63 -0.97 0.07
CA ARG A 149 -12.22 -1.74 -1.10
C ARG A 149 -13.06 -2.99 -1.37
N GLY A 150 -13.54 -3.67 -0.33
CA GLY A 150 -14.44 -4.81 -0.44
C GLY A 150 -13.80 -6.15 -0.81
N THR A 151 -12.47 -6.25 -0.89
CA THR A 151 -11.77 -7.50 -1.23
C THR A 151 -11.37 -8.28 0.01
N TYR A 152 -12.34 -8.75 0.79
CA TYR A 152 -12.14 -9.59 1.97
C TYR A 152 -12.70 -11.00 1.77
N ILE A 153 -12.14 -11.99 2.48
CA ILE A 153 -12.53 -13.40 2.41
C ILE A 153 -13.15 -13.85 3.73
N PHE A 154 -12.52 -13.49 4.84
CA PHE A 154 -12.90 -13.94 6.18
C PHE A 154 -13.56 -12.82 6.96
N PRO A 155 -14.38 -13.17 8.01
CA PRO A 155 -14.89 -12.19 8.96
C PRO A 155 -13.76 -11.44 9.69
N PRO A 156 -14.02 -10.24 10.25
CA PRO A 156 -13.00 -9.37 10.83
C PRO A 156 -12.11 -10.04 11.88
N LYS A 157 -12.69 -10.81 12.82
CA LYS A 157 -11.93 -11.48 13.89
C LYS A 157 -10.90 -12.49 13.35
N GLN A 158 -11.29 -13.30 12.37
CA GLN A 158 -10.42 -14.30 11.74
C GLN A 158 -9.33 -13.64 10.91
N SER A 159 -9.67 -12.57 10.21
CA SER A 159 -8.73 -11.75 9.45
C SER A 159 -7.68 -11.10 10.35
N MET A 160 -8.08 -10.55 11.50
CA MET A 160 -7.16 -9.99 12.49
C MET A 160 -6.21 -11.05 13.06
N ARG A 161 -6.69 -12.29 13.26
CA ARG A 161 -5.84 -13.42 13.67
C ARG A 161 -4.74 -13.68 12.65
N LEU A 162 -5.08 -13.81 11.35
CA LEU A 162 -4.11 -14.06 10.29
C LEU A 162 -3.09 -12.91 10.18
N THR A 163 -3.54 -11.67 10.28
CA THR A 163 -2.67 -10.49 10.27
C THR A 163 -1.63 -10.53 11.39
N THR A 164 -2.06 -10.81 12.60
CA THR A 164 -1.16 -10.86 13.77
C THR A 164 -0.26 -12.09 13.80
N ASP A 165 -0.68 -13.23 13.19
CA ASP A 165 0.17 -14.40 13.00
C ASP A 165 1.35 -14.09 12.05
N VAL A 166 1.12 -13.27 11.00
CA VAL A 166 2.19 -12.75 10.14
C VAL A 166 3.18 -11.89 10.94
N PHE A 167 2.68 -11.04 11.86
CA PHE A 167 3.55 -10.22 12.72
C PHE A 167 4.51 -11.09 13.53
N GLU A 168 3.97 -12.08 14.22
CA GLU A 168 4.76 -12.96 15.08
C GLU A 168 5.78 -13.78 14.27
N TYR A 169 5.35 -14.37 13.15
CA TYR A 169 6.24 -15.17 12.31
C TYR A 169 7.40 -14.34 11.77
N CYS A 170 7.09 -13.17 11.22
CA CYS A 170 8.12 -12.31 10.60
C CYS A 170 9.08 -11.73 11.64
N ALA A 171 8.61 -11.36 12.83
CA ALA A 171 9.49 -10.87 13.90
C ALA A 171 10.61 -11.87 14.21
N LYS A 172 10.33 -13.16 14.15
CA LYS A 172 11.27 -14.24 14.46
C LYS A 172 12.11 -14.69 13.25
N ASN A 173 11.47 -14.89 12.09
CA ASN A 173 12.07 -15.59 10.96
C ASN A 173 12.46 -14.68 9.80
N VAL A 174 11.73 -13.58 9.60
CA VAL A 174 11.94 -12.65 8.46
C VAL A 174 12.12 -11.20 8.96
N PRO A 175 13.12 -10.91 9.79
CA PRO A 175 13.21 -9.66 10.57
C PRO A 175 13.38 -8.38 9.72
N LYS A 176 13.61 -8.50 8.41
CA LYS A 176 13.70 -7.37 7.48
C LYS A 176 12.40 -7.09 6.72
N TRP A 177 11.35 -7.89 6.97
CA TRP A 177 10.06 -7.77 6.33
C TRP A 177 9.16 -6.79 7.06
N ASN A 178 8.52 -5.87 6.34
CA ASN A 178 7.46 -5.05 6.90
C ASN A 178 6.15 -5.85 6.83
N THR A 179 5.61 -6.14 8.00
CA THR A 179 4.53 -7.11 8.18
C THR A 179 3.15 -6.58 7.84
N ILE A 180 3.05 -5.26 7.75
CA ILE A 180 1.82 -4.56 7.37
C ILE A 180 2.18 -3.22 6.73
N SER A 181 1.30 -2.76 5.84
CA SER A 181 1.28 -1.38 5.34
C SER A 181 -0.13 -0.84 5.51
N VAL A 182 -0.38 -0.17 6.65
CA VAL A 182 -1.70 0.37 6.99
C VAL A 182 -2.06 1.48 6.01
N SER A 183 -3.17 1.32 5.28
CA SER A 183 -3.43 2.04 4.06
C SER A 183 -4.54 3.09 4.18
N GLY A 184 -4.15 4.35 4.21
CA GLY A 184 -5.05 5.50 3.98
C GLY A 184 -5.32 5.75 2.50
N TYR A 185 -4.42 5.34 1.61
CA TYR A 185 -4.55 5.56 0.16
C TYR A 185 -5.93 5.21 -0.38
N HIS A 186 -6.40 3.99 -0.13
CA HIS A 186 -7.68 3.52 -0.66
C HIS A 186 -8.89 4.24 -0.04
N ILE A 187 -8.79 4.62 1.23
CA ILE A 187 -9.80 5.41 1.94
C ILE A 187 -9.89 6.81 1.29
N ARG A 188 -8.74 7.40 0.93
CA ARG A 188 -8.67 8.68 0.24
C ARG A 188 -9.21 8.61 -1.18
N GLU A 189 -8.89 7.54 -1.92
CA GLU A 189 -9.45 7.27 -3.26
C GLU A 189 -10.97 7.09 -3.24
N ALA A 190 -11.53 6.58 -2.14
CA ALA A 190 -12.97 6.48 -1.93
C ALA A 190 -13.65 7.84 -1.62
N GLY A 191 -12.89 8.92 -1.45
CA GLY A 191 -13.40 10.29 -1.36
C GLY A 191 -13.37 10.93 0.03
N CYS A 192 -12.67 10.36 1.02
CA CYS A 192 -12.50 10.99 2.32
C CYS A 192 -11.61 12.25 2.25
N THR A 193 -11.66 13.09 3.28
CA THR A 193 -10.77 14.24 3.42
C THR A 193 -9.36 13.81 3.84
N ALA A 194 -8.38 14.71 3.76
CA ALA A 194 -7.01 14.44 4.23
C ALA A 194 -6.97 14.16 5.75
N GLU A 195 -7.81 14.86 6.52
CA GLU A 195 -7.95 14.66 7.96
C GLU A 195 -8.55 13.28 8.29
N GLN A 196 -9.61 12.88 7.57
CA GLN A 196 -10.22 11.56 7.70
C GLN A 196 -9.26 10.45 7.27
N GLU A 197 -8.52 10.62 6.15
CA GLU A 197 -7.48 9.68 5.73
C GLU A 197 -6.49 9.43 6.86
N LEU A 198 -6.00 10.50 7.46
CA LEU A 198 -5.03 10.43 8.55
C LEU A 198 -5.61 9.73 9.79
N ALA A 199 -6.79 10.18 10.25
CA ALA A 199 -7.45 9.65 11.44
C ALA A 199 -7.79 8.16 11.31
N PHE A 200 -8.43 7.77 10.21
CA PHE A 200 -8.86 6.39 9.98
C PHE A 200 -7.66 5.44 9.79
N THR A 201 -6.62 5.90 9.11
CA THR A 201 -5.38 5.11 8.94
C THR A 201 -4.68 4.88 10.27
N ILE A 202 -4.54 5.92 11.08
CA ILE A 202 -3.90 5.79 12.40
C ILE A 202 -4.75 4.92 13.33
N ALA A 203 -6.08 5.08 13.33
CA ALA A 203 -6.98 4.24 14.12
C ALA A 203 -6.93 2.77 13.70
N ASN A 204 -6.86 2.46 12.40
CA ASN A 204 -6.59 1.10 11.93
C ASN A 204 -5.25 0.57 12.46
N GLY A 205 -4.19 1.39 12.42
CA GLY A 205 -2.90 1.04 13.00
C GLY A 205 -2.97 0.72 14.49
N MET A 206 -3.77 1.49 15.24
CA MET A 206 -4.00 1.25 16.67
C MET A 206 -4.71 -0.09 16.94
N GLU A 207 -5.70 -0.46 16.14
CA GLU A 207 -6.38 -1.77 16.24
C GLU A 207 -5.39 -2.92 16.02
N TYR A 208 -4.53 -2.84 15.02
CA TYR A 208 -3.50 -3.87 14.78
C TYR A 208 -2.50 -3.97 15.92
N VAL A 209 -2.05 -2.84 16.47
CA VAL A 209 -1.13 -2.81 17.63
C VAL A 209 -1.81 -3.44 18.85
N GLY A 210 -3.04 -3.04 19.15
CA GLY A 210 -3.83 -3.60 20.25
C GLY A 210 -3.99 -5.12 20.14
N ALA A 211 -4.44 -5.60 18.97
CA ALA A 211 -4.63 -7.03 18.71
C ALA A 211 -3.33 -7.85 18.83
N ALA A 212 -2.17 -7.28 18.44
CA ALA A 212 -0.87 -7.94 18.60
C ALA A 212 -0.44 -8.01 20.08
N ILE A 213 -0.66 -6.94 20.84
CA ILE A 213 -0.37 -6.90 22.28
C ILE A 213 -1.29 -7.87 23.04
N ASP A 214 -2.57 -7.94 22.70
CA ASP A 214 -3.54 -8.88 23.32
C ASP A 214 -3.15 -10.35 23.08
N LYS A 215 -2.42 -10.64 22.01
CA LYS A 215 -1.79 -11.94 21.75
C LYS A 215 -0.47 -12.16 22.51
N GLY A 216 -0.04 -11.21 23.31
CA GLY A 216 1.18 -11.30 24.12
C GLY A 216 2.47 -10.91 23.40
N LEU A 217 2.39 -10.23 22.24
CA LEU A 217 3.58 -9.71 21.57
C LEU A 217 4.05 -8.41 22.25
N ASP A 218 5.36 -8.24 22.40
CA ASP A 218 5.93 -6.96 22.83
C ASP A 218 5.85 -5.95 21.68
N VAL A 219 5.36 -4.75 21.97
CA VAL A 219 5.19 -3.69 20.95
C VAL A 219 6.51 -3.35 20.26
N ASP A 220 7.63 -3.42 20.96
CA ASP A 220 8.94 -3.08 20.42
C ASP A 220 9.55 -4.20 19.55
N ASP A 221 8.96 -5.40 19.53
CA ASP A 221 9.36 -6.51 18.66
C ASP A 221 8.77 -6.39 17.25
N PHE A 222 7.50 -5.95 17.11
CA PHE A 222 6.80 -5.91 15.83
C PHE A 222 6.59 -4.50 15.26
N ALA A 223 6.32 -3.48 16.10
CA ALA A 223 6.02 -2.14 15.63
C ALA A 223 7.14 -1.48 14.80
N PRO A 224 8.45 -1.76 15.03
CA PRO A 224 9.50 -1.30 14.13
C PRO A 224 9.35 -1.74 12.67
N ARG A 225 8.49 -2.73 12.39
CA ARG A 225 8.22 -3.28 11.07
C ARG A 225 6.84 -2.93 10.52
N MET A 226 6.06 -2.19 11.25
CA MET A 226 4.85 -1.58 10.69
C MET A 226 5.21 -0.47 9.72
N ALA A 227 4.50 -0.40 8.62
CA ALA A 227 4.59 0.65 7.63
C ALA A 227 3.19 1.21 7.35
N PHE A 228 3.15 2.36 6.68
CA PHE A 228 1.91 3.02 6.32
C PHE A 228 1.89 3.31 4.81
N PHE A 229 0.71 3.59 4.30
CA PHE A 229 0.52 3.92 2.90
C PHE A 229 -0.49 5.05 2.77
N PHE A 230 -0.03 6.20 2.31
CA PHE A 230 -0.85 7.39 2.13
C PHE A 230 -0.99 7.80 0.68
N ASN A 231 -2.05 8.53 0.39
CA ASN A 231 -2.27 9.20 -0.88
C ASN A 231 -1.44 10.50 -0.95
N GLY A 232 -0.90 10.82 -2.11
CA GLY A 232 -0.44 12.16 -2.46
C GLY A 232 -1.46 12.81 -3.36
N HIS A 233 -2.41 13.54 -2.79
CA HIS A 233 -3.55 14.13 -3.50
C HIS A 233 -3.26 15.55 -4.02
N ASN A 234 -4.22 16.17 -4.64
CA ASN A 234 -4.20 17.61 -4.95
C ASN A 234 -4.17 18.42 -3.64
N ASP A 235 -3.96 19.66 -3.59
CA ASP A 235 -3.74 20.49 -2.41
C ASP A 235 -2.33 20.33 -1.81
N PHE A 236 -1.39 20.81 -2.59
CA PHE A 236 0.03 20.62 -2.38
C PHE A 236 0.53 20.93 -0.95
N LEU A 237 0.13 22.05 -0.36
CA LEU A 237 0.61 22.46 0.96
C LEU A 237 -0.02 21.63 2.08
N TYR A 238 -1.30 21.32 1.92
CA TYR A 238 -2.03 20.52 2.91
C TYR A 238 -1.56 19.08 2.95
N GLU A 239 -1.22 18.50 1.80
CA GLU A 239 -0.63 17.15 1.72
C GLU A 239 0.74 17.09 2.42
N ILE A 240 1.59 18.10 2.26
CA ILE A 240 2.87 18.18 3.00
C ILE A 240 2.62 18.21 4.50
N ALA A 241 1.67 19.03 4.96
CA ALA A 241 1.29 19.13 6.35
C ALA A 241 0.71 17.82 6.89
N LYS A 242 -0.07 17.08 6.08
CA LYS A 242 -0.62 15.76 6.41
C LYS A 242 0.47 14.75 6.77
N PHE A 243 1.51 14.63 5.97
CA PHE A 243 2.61 13.71 6.25
C PHE A 243 3.41 14.09 7.51
N ARG A 244 3.53 15.38 7.79
CA ARG A 244 4.14 15.89 9.03
C ARG A 244 3.29 15.55 10.25
N ALA A 245 1.99 15.80 10.18
CA ALA A 245 1.00 15.46 11.21
C ALA A 245 0.96 13.94 11.48
N ALA A 246 0.96 13.11 10.43
CA ALA A 246 0.97 11.65 10.55
C ALA A 246 2.09 11.13 11.47
N ARG A 247 3.31 11.61 11.27
CA ARG A 247 4.46 11.20 12.09
C ARG A 247 4.31 11.65 13.55
N GLN A 248 3.86 12.87 13.77
CA GLN A 248 3.67 13.41 15.11
C GLN A 248 2.59 12.64 15.88
N ILE A 249 1.44 12.39 15.28
CA ILE A 249 0.32 11.67 15.89
C ILE A 249 0.76 10.24 16.25
N TRP A 250 1.37 9.53 15.30
CA TRP A 250 1.82 8.16 15.53
C TRP A 250 2.84 8.05 16.65
N ALA A 251 3.86 8.92 16.64
CA ALA A 251 4.88 8.94 17.70
C ALA A 251 4.27 9.16 19.08
N ARG A 252 3.31 10.06 19.20
CA ARG A 252 2.57 10.34 20.43
C ARG A 252 1.78 9.11 20.89
N ILE A 253 0.97 8.51 20.01
CA ILE A 253 0.15 7.35 20.33
C ILE A 253 1.01 6.16 20.76
N MET A 254 2.09 5.86 20.03
CA MET A 254 2.97 4.75 20.37
C MET A 254 3.64 4.91 21.72
N SER A 255 4.10 6.12 22.05
CA SER A 255 4.73 6.38 23.35
C SER A 255 3.74 6.47 24.50
N GLU A 256 2.62 7.19 24.35
CA GLU A 256 1.70 7.51 25.45
C GLU A 256 0.68 6.40 25.70
N LYS A 257 0.11 5.80 24.63
CA LYS A 257 -0.94 4.77 24.74
C LYS A 257 -0.38 3.35 24.81
N PHE A 258 0.61 3.03 23.96
CA PHE A 258 1.14 1.67 23.86
C PHE A 258 2.46 1.47 24.59
N GLY A 259 3.04 2.51 25.18
CA GLY A 259 4.24 2.43 26.02
C GLY A 259 5.51 1.99 25.28
N ALA A 260 5.57 2.19 23.97
CA ALA A 260 6.75 1.87 23.16
C ALA A 260 7.98 2.63 23.66
N LYS A 261 9.11 1.93 23.77
CA LYS A 261 10.40 2.46 24.24
C LYS A 261 11.43 2.58 23.13
N ASN A 262 11.30 1.73 22.11
CA ASN A 262 12.20 1.75 20.96
C ASN A 262 11.84 2.93 20.04
N GLU A 263 12.79 3.80 19.74
CA GLU A 263 12.59 4.94 18.83
C GLU A 263 11.99 4.48 17.48
N LYS A 264 12.37 3.30 16.97
CA LYS A 264 11.87 2.77 15.70
C LYS A 264 10.39 2.40 15.73
N SER A 265 9.85 2.02 16.88
CA SER A 265 8.42 1.73 17.06
C SER A 265 7.57 3.00 16.97
N MET A 266 8.12 4.15 17.31
CA MET A 266 7.48 5.45 17.25
C MET A 266 7.63 6.14 15.88
N MET A 267 8.52 5.63 15.00
CA MET A 267 8.74 6.18 13.67
C MET A 267 7.67 5.71 12.69
N LEU A 268 6.83 6.62 12.20
CA LEU A 268 5.90 6.33 11.11
C LEU A 268 6.66 6.33 9.77
N ARG A 269 6.88 5.15 9.21
CA ARG A 269 7.46 4.97 7.87
C ARG A 269 6.34 4.73 6.88
N PHE A 270 6.36 5.43 5.76
CA PHE A 270 5.27 5.33 4.82
C PHE A 270 5.71 5.31 3.36
N HIS A 271 4.90 4.63 2.58
CA HIS A 271 4.83 4.73 1.13
C HIS A 271 3.81 5.78 0.74
N THR A 272 4.05 6.48 -0.35
CA THR A 272 3.05 7.36 -0.97
C THR A 272 2.81 6.93 -2.41
N GLN A 273 1.55 6.93 -2.81
CA GLN A 273 1.16 6.89 -4.21
C GLN A 273 0.41 8.18 -4.53
N THR A 274 0.68 8.76 -5.69
CA THR A 274 -0.07 9.90 -6.19
C THR A 274 -1.53 9.53 -6.42
N GLY A 275 -2.46 10.48 -6.25
CA GLY A 275 -3.89 10.21 -6.27
C GLY A 275 -4.41 9.80 -7.63
N GLY A 276 -4.81 8.53 -7.79
CA GLY A 276 -5.40 7.99 -9.03
C GLY A 276 -6.73 8.65 -9.36
N SER A 277 -7.60 8.83 -8.36
CA SER A 277 -8.91 9.48 -8.50
C SER A 277 -8.85 10.95 -8.96
N THR A 278 -7.68 11.57 -8.92
CA THR A 278 -7.47 12.95 -9.38
C THR A 278 -7.12 13.06 -10.86
N LEU A 279 -6.77 11.94 -11.48
CA LEU A 279 -6.37 11.88 -12.88
C LEU A 279 -7.61 11.73 -13.76
N THR A 280 -7.59 12.39 -14.91
CA THR A 280 -8.75 12.51 -15.79
C THR A 280 -8.48 11.86 -17.15
N ALA A 281 -9.53 11.27 -17.74
CA ALA A 281 -9.49 10.79 -19.12
C ALA A 281 -9.40 11.95 -20.11
N GLN A 282 -10.00 13.09 -19.75
CA GLN A 282 -9.91 14.32 -20.54
C GLN A 282 -8.51 14.91 -20.42
N GLN A 283 -7.95 15.33 -21.53
CA GLN A 283 -6.63 15.96 -21.63
C GLN A 283 -5.55 15.17 -20.85
N PRO A 284 -5.32 13.88 -21.16
CA PRO A 284 -4.53 12.96 -20.33
C PRO A 284 -3.07 13.41 -20.13
N HIS A 285 -2.52 14.21 -21.04
CA HIS A 285 -1.17 14.79 -20.88
C HIS A 285 -1.05 15.71 -19.66
N ASN A 286 -2.13 16.37 -19.23
CA ASN A 286 -2.15 17.17 -18.01
C ASN A 286 -1.95 16.33 -16.74
N ASN A 287 -2.20 15.02 -16.80
CA ASN A 287 -1.96 14.11 -15.70
C ASN A 287 -0.49 14.01 -15.30
N VAL A 288 0.44 14.20 -16.24
CA VAL A 288 1.89 14.26 -15.92
C VAL A 288 2.17 15.42 -14.95
N VAL A 289 1.55 16.58 -15.18
CA VAL A 289 1.72 17.76 -14.32
C VAL A 289 1.08 17.51 -12.94
N ARG A 290 -0.14 16.94 -12.89
CA ARG A 290 -0.81 16.60 -11.64
C ARG A 290 0.05 15.65 -10.81
N THR A 291 0.49 14.56 -11.43
CA THR A 291 1.36 13.56 -10.79
C THR A 291 2.69 14.16 -10.30
N ALA A 292 3.30 15.06 -11.06
CA ALA A 292 4.56 15.71 -10.67
C ALA A 292 4.39 16.58 -9.41
N ILE A 293 3.30 17.37 -9.33
CA ILE A 293 2.98 18.21 -8.16
C ILE A 293 2.69 17.35 -6.93
N GLN A 294 1.90 16.29 -7.08
CA GLN A 294 1.58 15.35 -6.01
C GLN A 294 2.81 14.58 -5.52
N ALA A 295 3.66 14.12 -6.42
CA ALA A 295 4.92 13.48 -6.09
C ALA A 295 5.87 14.42 -5.32
N LEU A 296 5.93 15.69 -5.74
CA LEU A 296 6.73 16.70 -5.06
C LEU A 296 6.21 16.97 -3.63
N SER A 297 4.88 16.99 -3.43
CA SER A 297 4.31 17.11 -2.07
C SER A 297 4.70 15.94 -1.18
N ALA A 298 4.68 14.71 -1.70
CA ALA A 298 5.10 13.52 -0.99
C ALA A 298 6.59 13.56 -0.60
N VAL A 299 7.44 14.03 -1.51
CA VAL A 299 8.89 14.19 -1.25
C VAL A 299 9.14 15.25 -0.19
N LEU A 300 8.53 16.44 -0.30
CA LEU A 300 8.62 17.50 0.70
C LEU A 300 8.00 17.07 2.04
N GLY A 301 7.01 16.19 1.99
CA GLY A 301 6.40 15.54 3.15
C GLY A 301 7.25 14.43 3.78
N GLY A 302 8.34 14.00 3.13
CA GLY A 302 9.32 13.06 3.71
C GLY A 302 8.97 11.59 3.56
N THR A 303 8.36 11.17 2.45
CA THR A 303 8.04 9.76 2.14
C THR A 303 9.29 8.88 2.04
N GLN A 304 9.20 7.59 2.42
CA GLN A 304 10.29 6.62 2.28
C GLN A 304 10.24 5.81 1.00
N SER A 305 9.09 5.80 0.34
CA SER A 305 8.85 5.08 -0.91
C SER A 305 7.76 5.80 -1.69
N LEU A 306 7.89 5.86 -3.01
CA LEU A 306 6.97 6.61 -3.87
C LEU A 306 6.60 5.80 -5.11
N HIS A 307 5.31 5.82 -5.45
CA HIS A 307 4.78 5.47 -6.74
C HIS A 307 4.13 6.70 -7.39
N THR A 308 4.41 6.89 -8.66
CA THR A 308 3.81 7.92 -9.50
C THR A 308 2.89 7.28 -10.52
N ASN A 309 1.61 7.66 -10.53
CA ASN A 309 0.65 7.15 -11.49
C ASN A 309 1.01 7.60 -12.91
N ALA A 310 0.71 6.76 -13.88
CA ALA A 310 0.95 7.05 -15.28
C ALA A 310 -0.12 8.00 -15.85
N LEU A 311 0.20 8.68 -16.94
CA LEU A 311 -0.71 9.66 -17.55
C LEU A 311 -2.02 9.02 -18.07
N ASP A 312 -1.98 7.74 -18.40
CA ASP A 312 -3.08 6.93 -18.91
C ASP A 312 -3.85 6.14 -17.81
N GLU A 313 -3.59 6.43 -16.53
CA GLU A 313 -4.22 5.77 -15.37
C GLU A 313 -5.76 5.75 -15.45
N ALA A 314 -6.37 6.87 -15.90
CA ALA A 314 -7.81 6.97 -16.03
C ALA A 314 -8.39 6.20 -17.25
N LEU A 315 -7.54 5.70 -18.14
CA LEU A 315 -7.92 4.98 -19.35
C LEU A 315 -7.77 3.46 -19.22
N GLY A 316 -6.85 3.00 -18.38
CA GLY A 316 -6.59 1.56 -18.18
C GLY A 316 -5.20 1.24 -17.66
N LEU A 317 -4.70 0.04 -17.97
CA LEU A 317 -3.35 -0.36 -17.61
C LEU A 317 -2.31 0.51 -18.31
N PRO A 318 -1.28 0.99 -17.57
CA PRO A 318 -0.30 1.90 -18.13
C PRO A 318 0.51 1.28 -19.27
N SER A 319 0.62 2.03 -20.36
CA SER A 319 1.54 1.70 -21.44
C SER A 319 2.98 1.76 -20.95
N GLU A 320 3.88 1.09 -21.66
CA GLU A 320 5.32 1.09 -21.33
C GLU A 320 5.91 2.51 -21.33
N LYS A 321 5.52 3.32 -22.33
CA LYS A 321 5.92 4.73 -22.44
C LYS A 321 5.41 5.56 -21.26
N ALA A 322 4.14 5.40 -20.87
CA ALA A 322 3.55 6.13 -19.77
C ALA A 322 4.18 5.73 -18.41
N ALA A 323 4.42 4.45 -18.18
CA ALA A 323 5.12 3.95 -17.00
C ALA A 323 6.55 4.49 -16.90
N LYS A 324 7.25 4.59 -18.04
CA LYS A 324 8.59 5.20 -18.10
C LYS A 324 8.55 6.68 -17.74
N VAL A 325 7.61 7.46 -18.27
CA VAL A 325 7.44 8.90 -17.94
C VAL A 325 7.14 9.06 -16.45
N ALA A 326 6.28 8.22 -15.87
CA ALA A 326 5.97 8.24 -14.46
C ALA A 326 7.20 7.98 -13.58
N LEU A 327 8.07 7.03 -13.94
CA LEU A 327 9.34 6.81 -13.25
C LEU A 327 10.30 8.00 -13.40
N ARG A 328 10.41 8.57 -14.61
CA ARG A 328 11.26 9.75 -14.88
C ARG A 328 10.81 10.97 -14.05
N THR A 329 9.52 11.12 -13.78
CA THR A 329 9.01 12.16 -12.88
C THR A 329 9.68 12.11 -11.51
N GLN A 330 9.82 10.92 -10.92
CA GLN A 330 10.52 10.75 -9.64
C GLN A 330 12.02 11.09 -9.76
N GLN A 331 12.66 10.66 -10.83
CA GLN A 331 14.08 10.90 -11.06
C GLN A 331 14.38 12.40 -11.28
N ILE A 332 13.54 13.12 -12.03
CA ILE A 332 13.64 14.58 -12.20
C ILE A 332 13.52 15.28 -10.83
N ILE A 333 12.54 14.89 -10.00
CA ILE A 333 12.40 15.45 -8.66
C ILE A 333 13.65 15.17 -7.81
N ALA A 334 14.24 13.97 -7.90
CA ALA A 334 15.41 13.60 -7.15
C ALA A 334 16.68 14.35 -7.56
N ASP A 335 16.90 14.46 -8.88
CA ASP A 335 18.22 14.84 -9.42
C ASP A 335 18.27 16.30 -9.90
N GLU A 336 17.15 16.87 -10.37
CA GLU A 336 17.12 18.18 -10.98
C GLU A 336 16.49 19.28 -10.12
N SER A 337 15.59 18.93 -9.18
CA SER A 337 14.82 19.92 -8.40
C SER A 337 15.59 20.55 -7.24
N GLY A 338 16.65 19.91 -6.76
CA GLY A 338 17.43 20.37 -5.60
C GLY A 338 16.76 20.12 -4.24
N VAL A 339 15.54 19.58 -4.17
CA VAL A 339 14.81 19.34 -2.90
C VAL A 339 15.49 18.30 -2.00
N THR A 340 16.32 17.42 -2.58
CA THR A 340 17.08 16.39 -1.85
C THR A 340 18.33 16.94 -1.17
N ASN A 341 18.74 18.17 -1.47
CA ASN A 341 19.97 18.79 -0.94
C ASN A 341 19.80 19.33 0.49
N THR A 342 18.59 19.35 1.02
CA THR A 342 18.27 19.83 2.36
C THR A 342 17.31 18.91 3.10
N VAL A 343 17.07 19.18 4.36
CA VAL A 343 16.14 18.40 5.21
C VAL A 343 15.01 19.32 5.63
N ASP A 344 13.75 18.90 5.30
CA ASP A 344 12.54 19.63 5.66
C ASP A 344 12.63 21.15 5.34
N PRO A 345 12.72 21.50 4.05
CA PRO A 345 12.97 22.90 3.64
C PRO A 345 11.83 23.84 3.99
N LEU A 346 10.64 23.33 4.30
CA LEU A 346 9.46 24.12 4.65
C LEU A 346 9.27 24.27 6.17
N ALA A 347 10.14 23.72 6.99
CA ALA A 347 10.08 23.88 8.43
C ALA A 347 10.19 25.35 8.83
N GLY A 348 9.30 25.77 9.77
CA GLY A 348 9.21 27.14 10.23
C GLY A 348 8.38 28.07 9.34
N SER A 349 7.86 27.58 8.20
CA SER A 349 6.81 28.28 7.48
C SER A 349 5.55 28.38 8.37
N TYR A 350 5.09 29.60 8.67
CA TYR A 350 3.90 29.80 9.47
C TYR A 350 2.68 29.02 8.95
N THR A 351 2.52 28.99 7.63
CA THR A 351 1.41 28.28 6.97
C THR A 351 1.52 26.77 7.17
N ILE A 352 2.68 26.18 6.90
CA ILE A 352 2.89 24.72 7.01
C ILE A 352 2.77 24.26 8.46
N GLU A 353 3.32 25.01 9.40
CA GLU A 353 3.22 24.65 10.83
C GLU A 353 1.78 24.77 11.33
N ALA A 354 1.03 25.82 10.92
CA ALA A 354 -0.37 25.98 11.28
C ALA A 354 -1.25 24.87 10.69
N MET A 355 -1.09 24.53 9.40
CA MET A 355 -1.79 23.42 8.76
C MET A 355 -1.45 22.07 9.40
N THR A 356 -0.19 21.87 9.81
CA THR A 356 0.22 20.65 10.51
C THR A 356 -0.50 20.53 11.85
N GLU A 357 -0.58 21.62 12.63
CA GLU A 357 -1.25 21.64 13.93
C GLU A 357 -2.76 21.44 13.79
N GLU A 358 -3.40 22.06 12.78
CA GLU A 358 -4.80 21.87 12.45
C GLU A 358 -5.11 20.38 12.16
N LEU A 359 -4.31 19.74 11.31
CA LEU A 359 -4.45 18.32 10.99
C LEU A 359 -4.21 17.42 12.20
N VAL A 360 -3.24 17.74 13.06
CA VAL A 360 -3.03 16.99 14.30
C VAL A 360 -4.27 17.07 15.19
N ASN A 361 -4.80 18.25 15.42
CA ASN A 361 -5.93 18.45 16.31
C ASN A 361 -7.22 17.82 15.76
N GLY A 362 -7.54 18.05 14.48
CA GLY A 362 -8.72 17.49 13.85
C GLY A 362 -8.67 15.95 13.78
N SER A 363 -7.54 15.40 13.36
CA SER A 363 -7.39 13.94 13.30
C SER A 363 -7.40 13.28 14.68
N MET A 364 -6.83 13.90 15.71
CA MET A 364 -6.92 13.40 17.08
C MET A 364 -8.36 13.42 17.59
N GLY A 365 -9.11 14.47 17.28
CA GLY A 365 -10.54 14.53 17.62
C GLY A 365 -11.36 13.39 17.00
N LEU A 366 -11.11 13.07 15.73
CA LEU A 366 -11.74 11.89 15.07
C LEU A 366 -11.29 10.56 15.68
N ILE A 367 -10.01 10.44 16.06
CA ILE A 367 -9.49 9.22 16.72
C ILE A 367 -10.14 9.03 18.10
N ASP A 368 -10.33 10.11 18.85
CA ASP A 368 -11.01 10.08 20.15
C ASP A 368 -12.49 9.69 19.97
N GLU A 369 -13.20 10.25 18.96
CA GLU A 369 -14.57 9.86 18.62
C GLU A 369 -14.69 8.37 18.26
N ILE A 370 -13.73 7.82 17.48
CA ILE A 370 -13.65 6.39 17.18
C ILE A 370 -13.47 5.58 18.47
N GLY A 371 -12.61 6.05 19.38
CA GLY A 371 -12.42 5.43 20.70
C GLY A 371 -13.69 5.39 21.52
N ASP A 372 -14.43 6.48 21.59
CA ASP A 372 -15.71 6.60 22.31
C ASP A 372 -16.80 5.69 21.72
N LYS A 373 -16.72 5.37 20.43
CA LYS A 373 -17.59 4.43 19.73
C LYS A 373 -17.17 2.96 19.90
N GLY A 374 -16.16 2.65 20.71
CA GLY A 374 -15.70 1.30 20.97
C GLY A 374 -14.59 0.80 20.05
N GLY A 375 -13.91 1.70 19.34
CA GLY A 375 -12.79 1.40 18.46
C GLY A 375 -13.15 1.28 16.99
N MET A 376 -12.13 1.18 16.15
CA MET A 376 -12.30 1.19 14.69
C MET A 376 -13.08 -0.01 14.19
N LEU A 377 -12.87 -1.18 14.77
CA LEU A 377 -13.57 -2.40 14.35
C LEU A 377 -15.09 -2.25 14.56
N ASN A 378 -15.53 -1.72 15.71
CA ASN A 378 -16.94 -1.44 15.95
C ASN A 378 -17.50 -0.40 14.98
N CYS A 379 -16.77 0.68 14.72
CA CYS A 379 -17.15 1.71 13.74
C CYS A 379 -17.31 1.16 12.32
N ILE A 380 -16.50 0.16 11.94
CA ILE A 380 -16.61 -0.53 10.65
C ILE A 380 -17.87 -1.40 10.60
N GLU A 381 -18.11 -2.21 11.65
CA GLU A 381 -19.27 -3.10 11.74
C GLU A 381 -20.61 -2.34 11.77
N GLU A 382 -20.63 -1.17 12.39
CA GLU A 382 -21.79 -0.24 12.39
C GLU A 382 -21.94 0.57 11.09
N GLY A 383 -20.96 0.55 10.18
CA GLY A 383 -20.97 1.32 8.95
C GLY A 383 -20.72 2.82 9.13
N TRP A 384 -20.28 3.25 10.32
CA TRP A 384 -20.06 4.68 10.62
C TRP A 384 -18.93 5.26 9.77
N VAL A 385 -17.80 4.55 9.64
CA VAL A 385 -16.65 5.02 8.84
C VAL A 385 -17.03 5.17 7.37
N GLN A 386 -17.74 4.19 6.84
CA GLN A 386 -18.21 4.19 5.45
C GLN A 386 -19.15 5.39 5.19
N GLY A 387 -20.05 5.68 6.15
CA GLY A 387 -20.93 6.85 6.11
C GLY A 387 -20.14 8.16 6.05
N GLN A 388 -19.13 8.34 6.89
CA GLN A 388 -18.27 9.54 6.90
C GLN A 388 -17.56 9.76 5.55
N ILE A 389 -17.08 8.68 4.92
CA ILE A 389 -16.43 8.74 3.61
C ILE A 389 -17.44 9.12 2.53
N MET A 390 -18.62 8.50 2.52
CA MET A 390 -19.69 8.79 1.56
C MET A 390 -20.14 10.25 1.62
N ASP A 391 -20.33 10.80 2.82
CA ASP A 391 -20.70 12.20 3.01
C ASP A 391 -19.64 13.16 2.45
N SER A 392 -18.37 12.84 2.67
CA SER A 392 -17.26 13.64 2.15
C SER A 392 -17.15 13.57 0.64
N ALA A 393 -17.30 12.37 0.06
CA ALA A 393 -17.28 12.14 -1.38
C ALA A 393 -18.45 12.88 -2.07
N TYR A 394 -19.64 12.81 -1.49
CA TYR A 394 -20.82 13.51 -2.01
C TYR A 394 -20.65 15.04 -1.98
N LYS A 395 -20.10 15.57 -0.88
CA LYS A 395 -19.80 16.99 -0.79
C LYS A 395 -18.79 17.42 -1.86
N TYR A 396 -17.74 16.64 -2.06
CA TYR A 396 -16.73 16.89 -3.12
C TYR A 396 -17.38 16.93 -4.50
N GLN A 397 -18.23 15.95 -4.82
CA GLN A 397 -18.95 15.90 -6.09
C GLN A 397 -19.84 17.15 -6.29
N GLN A 398 -20.57 17.54 -5.27
CA GLN A 398 -21.38 18.77 -5.31
C GLN A 398 -20.54 20.03 -5.56
N GLU A 399 -19.35 20.12 -4.97
CA GLU A 399 -18.44 21.24 -5.19
C GLU A 399 -17.97 21.31 -6.67
N VAL A 400 -17.71 20.17 -7.29
CA VAL A 400 -17.33 20.08 -8.71
C VAL A 400 -18.52 20.44 -9.61
N GLU A 401 -19.69 19.87 -9.38
CA GLU A 401 -20.91 20.12 -10.18
C GLU A 401 -21.36 21.59 -10.12
N ASN A 402 -21.16 22.24 -8.98
CA ASN A 402 -21.51 23.66 -8.79
C ASN A 402 -20.36 24.62 -9.13
N ASN A 403 -19.29 24.15 -9.77
CA ASN A 403 -18.09 24.92 -10.12
C ASN A 403 -17.43 25.65 -8.93
N LYS A 404 -17.65 25.18 -7.71
CA LYS A 404 -16.89 25.64 -6.52
C LYS A 404 -15.50 25.05 -6.48
N ARG A 405 -15.30 23.90 -7.12
CA ARG A 405 -14.03 23.23 -7.32
C ARG A 405 -13.79 23.04 -8.80
N ILE A 406 -12.68 23.60 -9.28
CA ILE A 406 -12.30 23.51 -10.68
C ILE A 406 -11.40 22.29 -10.89
N ILE A 407 -11.73 21.49 -11.90
CA ILE A 407 -10.91 20.41 -12.44
C ILE A 407 -10.64 20.74 -13.91
N VAL A 408 -9.40 21.10 -14.20
CA VAL A 408 -8.97 21.53 -15.55
C VAL A 408 -9.25 20.43 -16.58
N GLY A 409 -9.90 20.79 -17.66
CA GLY A 409 -10.32 19.89 -18.74
C GLY A 409 -11.63 19.10 -18.44
N VAL A 410 -12.20 19.21 -17.23
CA VAL A 410 -13.44 18.50 -16.86
C VAL A 410 -14.63 19.44 -16.73
N ASN A 411 -14.57 20.43 -15.82
CA ASN A 411 -15.64 21.42 -15.63
C ASN A 411 -15.22 22.86 -15.97
N GLU A 412 -13.93 23.09 -16.27
CA GLU A 412 -13.39 24.35 -16.77
C GLU A 412 -12.24 24.06 -17.75
N TYR A 413 -11.95 24.95 -18.67
CA TYR A 413 -10.91 24.79 -19.72
C TYR A 413 -11.10 23.53 -20.58
N ILE A 414 -12.34 23.26 -20.97
CA ILE A 414 -12.74 22.09 -21.75
C ILE A 414 -12.40 22.30 -23.23
N ASP A 415 -11.70 21.36 -23.83
CA ASP A 415 -11.50 21.32 -25.28
C ASP A 415 -12.66 20.57 -25.95
N LYS A 416 -13.25 21.18 -26.97
CA LYS A 416 -14.41 20.59 -27.69
C LYS A 416 -14.02 19.46 -28.66
N GLU A 417 -12.73 19.33 -28.94
CA GLU A 417 -12.16 18.36 -29.90
C GLU A 417 -11.28 17.31 -29.21
N ASP A 418 -11.39 17.14 -27.89
CA ASP A 418 -10.64 16.10 -27.15
C ASP A 418 -11.10 14.73 -27.62
N GLU A 419 -10.42 14.16 -28.60
CA GLU A 419 -10.48 12.73 -28.85
C GLU A 419 -9.73 12.03 -27.71
N LEU A 420 -10.37 11.02 -27.10
CA LEU A 420 -9.75 10.16 -26.07
C LEU A 420 -8.60 9.39 -26.73
N GLU A 421 -7.42 10.00 -26.80
CA GLU A 421 -6.21 9.35 -27.28
C GLU A 421 -5.65 8.45 -26.15
N GLY A 422 -5.85 7.16 -26.27
CA GLY A 422 -5.24 6.17 -25.39
C GLY A 422 -5.29 4.77 -25.98
N GLU A 423 -4.14 4.14 -26.15
CA GLU A 423 -4.07 2.71 -26.41
C GLU A 423 -4.34 1.96 -25.11
N VAL A 424 -5.55 1.45 -24.95
CA VAL A 424 -5.88 0.53 -23.84
C VAL A 424 -5.18 -0.79 -24.10
N THR A 425 -4.29 -1.18 -23.19
CA THR A 425 -3.63 -2.48 -23.25
C THR A 425 -4.69 -3.58 -23.15
N LYS A 426 -4.89 -4.34 -24.21
CA LYS A 426 -5.80 -5.49 -24.22
C LYS A 426 -5.08 -6.72 -23.70
N ILE A 427 -5.71 -7.42 -22.78
CA ILE A 427 -5.22 -8.70 -22.28
C ILE A 427 -5.38 -9.74 -23.39
N ASN A 428 -4.37 -10.57 -23.57
CA ASN A 428 -4.40 -11.64 -24.55
C ASN A 428 -5.14 -12.86 -23.97
N GLU A 429 -6.37 -13.13 -24.47
CA GLU A 429 -7.20 -14.25 -24.03
C GLU A 429 -6.50 -15.61 -24.09
N LYS A 430 -5.55 -15.79 -25.03
CA LYS A 430 -4.76 -17.01 -25.12
C LYS A 430 -3.88 -17.21 -23.87
N LEU A 431 -3.29 -16.15 -23.35
CA LEU A 431 -2.44 -16.23 -22.15
C LEU A 431 -3.27 -16.56 -20.89
N ILE A 432 -4.52 -16.07 -20.82
CA ILE A 432 -5.46 -16.45 -19.76
C ILE A 432 -5.75 -17.96 -19.85
N GLN A 433 -6.03 -18.48 -21.05
CA GLN A 433 -6.30 -19.90 -21.25
C GLN A 433 -5.06 -20.74 -20.89
N ASP A 434 -3.87 -20.30 -21.28
CA ASP A 434 -2.60 -20.96 -20.94
C ASP A 434 -2.37 -20.98 -19.41
N GLN A 435 -2.79 -19.94 -18.66
CA GLN A 435 -2.76 -19.92 -17.20
C GLN A 435 -3.67 -20.97 -16.60
N ILE A 436 -4.93 -21.02 -17.06
CA ILE A 436 -5.94 -21.98 -16.61
C ILE A 436 -5.48 -23.43 -16.92
N ASP A 437 -4.92 -23.68 -18.08
CA ASP A 437 -4.46 -25.01 -18.47
C ASP A 437 -3.26 -25.46 -17.65
N ARG A 438 -2.32 -24.56 -17.34
CA ARG A 438 -1.20 -24.84 -16.42
C ARG A 438 -1.68 -25.17 -15.02
N LEU A 439 -2.64 -24.41 -14.51
CA LEU A 439 -3.24 -24.64 -13.21
C LEU A 439 -3.93 -26.01 -13.15
N LYS A 440 -4.78 -26.34 -14.14
CA LYS A 440 -5.44 -27.65 -14.22
C LYS A 440 -4.44 -28.80 -14.28
N LYS A 441 -3.36 -28.65 -15.05
CA LYS A 441 -2.29 -29.62 -15.12
C LYS A 441 -1.64 -29.82 -13.74
N MET A 442 -1.27 -28.73 -13.07
CA MET A 442 -0.68 -28.76 -11.74
C MET A 442 -1.60 -29.44 -10.71
N LYS A 443 -2.91 -29.09 -10.71
CA LYS A 443 -3.91 -29.72 -9.82
C LYS A 443 -4.01 -31.25 -10.05
N ASN A 444 -3.83 -31.71 -11.28
CA ASN A 444 -3.84 -33.15 -11.62
C ASN A 444 -2.53 -33.88 -11.27
N GLU A 445 -1.40 -33.16 -11.32
CA GLU A 445 -0.07 -33.75 -11.10
C GLU A 445 0.40 -33.64 -9.64
N ARG A 446 -0.15 -32.71 -8.84
CA ARG A 446 0.19 -32.55 -7.43
C ARG A 446 -0.23 -33.80 -6.64
N GLY A 447 0.56 -34.14 -5.62
CA GLY A 447 0.24 -35.23 -4.71
C GLY A 447 -1.05 -34.99 -3.89
N ASN A 448 -1.35 -35.91 -3.01
CA ASN A 448 -2.50 -35.78 -2.13
C ASN A 448 -2.29 -34.60 -1.15
N VAL A 449 -2.99 -33.50 -1.39
CA VAL A 449 -2.98 -32.29 -0.54
C VAL A 449 -3.95 -32.36 0.62
N ASP A 450 -4.89 -33.33 0.64
CA ASP A 450 -5.97 -33.43 1.63
C ASP A 450 -5.44 -33.55 3.05
N ASN A 451 -4.32 -34.25 3.22
CA ASN A 451 -3.68 -34.37 4.52
C ASN A 451 -3.18 -33.02 5.05
N GLN A 452 -2.51 -32.22 4.20
CA GLN A 452 -2.01 -30.90 4.60
C GLN A 452 -3.14 -29.91 4.86
N LEU A 453 -4.20 -29.93 4.03
CA LEU A 453 -5.39 -29.14 4.24
C LEU A 453 -6.13 -29.54 5.52
N SER A 454 -6.19 -30.84 5.82
CA SER A 454 -6.81 -31.34 7.07
C SER A 454 -6.04 -30.87 8.31
N ILE A 455 -4.69 -30.95 8.27
CA ILE A 455 -3.83 -30.43 9.33
C ILE A 455 -4.06 -28.92 9.52
N LEU A 456 -4.05 -28.15 8.43
CA LEU A 456 -4.27 -26.70 8.48
C LEU A 456 -5.66 -26.38 9.06
N ALA A 457 -6.72 -27.10 8.65
CA ALA A 457 -8.07 -26.93 9.17
C ALA A 457 -8.16 -27.25 10.68
N GLU A 458 -7.53 -28.36 11.13
CA GLU A 458 -7.44 -28.70 12.55
C GLU A 458 -6.75 -27.59 13.34
N LYS A 459 -5.59 -27.11 12.88
CA LYS A 459 -4.84 -26.05 13.54
C LYS A 459 -5.60 -24.71 13.53
N ALA A 460 -6.30 -24.40 12.44
CA ALA A 460 -7.13 -23.21 12.35
C ALA A 460 -8.29 -23.20 13.35
N SER A 461 -8.82 -24.38 13.71
CA SER A 461 -9.89 -24.53 14.68
C SER A 461 -9.46 -24.31 16.14
N VAL A 462 -8.14 -24.34 16.42
CA VAL A 462 -7.60 -24.13 17.76
C VAL A 462 -7.30 -22.65 17.96
N ASP A 463 -7.89 -22.06 18.99
CA ASP A 463 -7.61 -20.67 19.37
C ASP A 463 -6.12 -20.52 19.73
N ASN A 464 -5.51 -19.42 19.28
CA ASN A 464 -4.10 -19.07 19.51
C ASN A 464 -3.05 -20.00 18.88
N GLU A 465 -3.44 -21.00 18.07
CA GLU A 465 -2.45 -21.73 17.24
C GLU A 465 -1.89 -20.82 16.15
N LYS A 466 -0.58 -20.94 15.88
CA LYS A 466 0.17 -20.10 14.94
C LYS A 466 0.09 -20.71 13.55
N LEU A 467 -0.64 -20.07 12.64
CA LEU A 467 -0.96 -20.67 11.34
C LEU A 467 0.14 -20.54 10.30
N MET A 468 1.02 -19.53 10.37
CA MET A 468 2.03 -19.27 9.33
C MET A 468 2.93 -20.47 9.00
N PRO A 469 3.46 -21.27 9.95
CA PRO A 469 4.26 -22.44 9.61
C PRO A 469 3.49 -23.47 8.76
N TYR A 470 2.23 -23.75 9.11
CA TYR A 470 1.37 -24.71 8.39
C TYR A 470 0.97 -24.18 7.00
N ILE A 471 0.74 -22.86 6.88
CA ILE A 471 0.47 -22.21 5.58
C ILE A 471 1.68 -22.33 4.68
N ILE A 472 2.89 -22.05 5.17
CA ILE A 472 4.13 -22.16 4.38
C ILE A 472 4.35 -23.59 3.93
N GLU A 473 4.10 -24.58 4.78
CA GLU A 473 4.21 -26.01 4.44
C GLU A 473 3.17 -26.43 3.39
N ALA A 474 1.94 -25.90 3.49
CA ALA A 474 0.86 -26.24 2.58
C ALA A 474 1.04 -25.64 1.17
N VAL A 475 1.73 -24.50 1.02
CA VAL A 475 1.96 -23.85 -0.28
C VAL A 475 3.28 -24.27 -0.94
N ALA A 476 4.21 -24.91 -0.22
CA ALA A 476 5.54 -25.31 -0.70
C ALA A 476 5.49 -26.62 -1.45
#